data_c66d9ce0acd9dd517de1dd481ee273b2
#
_entry.id   c66d9ce0acd9dd517de1dd481ee273b2
#
_cell.length_a   1.000
_cell.length_b   1.000
_cell.length_c   1.000
_cell.angle_alpha   90.00
_cell.angle_beta   90.00
_cell.angle_gamma   90.00
#
_symmetry.space_group_name_H-M   'P 1'
#
loop_
_entity.id
_entity.type
_entity.pdbx_description
1 polymer ?
#
loop_
_entity_poly.entity_id
_entity_poly.type
_entity_poly.pdbx_seq_one_letter_code
_entity_poly.pdbx_strand_id
1 'polypeptide(L)'
;RTPEEQVLWQRLSVFPSSFDLEAAEEICSFDGLVPDLVLDLLDRLVAKSILLTERNGEAVRYRQLMTVREYGADRLNDGAATELRRRHRDCFLRRAETMVEQWSTPRQGEFILRARTERPNSMAALQWSVATPGEINAAARLAVALRHHWVSDGYLSEGRFWLDRVLGEYDDTPERRERGSALWVVAWVSLLQGDHEAGAEYLAECRRVATALGDDGLLAHTEHWSCLYGIFTGDLSS
;
A
#
# COMPACT_ATOMS: atom_id res chain seq x y z
N ARG A 1 12.26 4.84 31.55
CA ARG A 1 12.47 4.43 30.15
C ARG A 1 13.93 4.68 29.81
N THR A 2 14.57 3.72 29.14
CA THR A 2 15.89 3.97 28.57
C THR A 2 15.78 4.86 27.32
N PRO A 3 16.85 5.50 26.86
CA PRO A 3 16.83 6.28 25.62
C PRO A 3 16.32 5.47 24.42
N GLU A 4 16.73 4.20 24.30
CA GLU A 4 16.32 3.30 23.21
C GLU A 4 14.83 2.97 23.29
N GLU A 5 14.28 2.71 24.49
CA GLU A 5 12.83 2.51 24.67
C GLU A 5 12.04 3.76 24.26
N GLN A 6 12.58 4.94 24.54
CA GLN A 6 11.92 6.19 24.17
C GLN A 6 11.93 6.39 22.64
N VAL A 7 13.06 6.14 22.00
CA VAL A 7 13.21 6.22 20.55
C VAL A 7 12.27 5.24 19.86
N LEU A 8 12.28 3.97 20.26
CA LEU A 8 11.39 2.97 19.66
C LEU A 8 9.93 3.34 19.84
N TRP A 9 9.50 3.69 21.06
CA TRP A 9 8.12 4.08 21.33
C TRP A 9 7.64 5.25 20.45
N GLN A 10 8.47 6.28 20.25
CA GLN A 10 8.16 7.39 19.35
C GLN A 10 8.02 6.92 17.90
N ARG A 11 8.93 6.07 17.43
CA ARG A 11 8.92 5.55 16.05
C ARG A 11 7.71 4.65 15.76
N LEU A 12 7.29 3.85 16.73
CA LEU A 12 6.10 3.01 16.62
C LEU A 12 4.80 3.82 16.41
N SER A 13 4.82 5.13 16.63
CA SER A 13 3.66 6.01 16.34
C SER A 13 3.26 6.06 14.88
N VAL A 14 4.12 5.62 13.96
CA VAL A 14 3.82 5.55 12.51
C VAL A 14 2.72 4.55 12.19
N PHE A 15 2.54 3.52 13.02
CA PHE A 15 1.53 2.51 12.82
C PHE A 15 0.14 2.98 13.28
N PRO A 16 -0.82 3.16 12.36
CA PRO A 16 -2.18 3.57 12.74
C PRO A 16 -2.96 2.46 13.45
N SER A 17 -2.51 1.22 13.31
CA SER A 17 -3.14 0.01 13.87
C SER A 17 -2.09 -0.96 14.39
N SER A 18 -2.42 -2.24 14.45
CA SER A 18 -1.48 -3.27 14.90
C SER A 18 -0.37 -3.53 13.86
N PHE A 19 0.76 -4.00 14.34
CA PHE A 19 1.94 -4.34 13.55
C PHE A 19 2.58 -5.63 14.11
N ASP A 20 3.37 -6.32 13.29
CA ASP A 20 4.18 -7.46 13.68
C ASP A 20 5.62 -7.05 14.03
N LEU A 21 6.39 -7.97 14.60
CA LEU A 21 7.79 -7.75 14.94
C LEU A 21 8.62 -7.37 13.71
N GLU A 22 8.44 -8.08 12.59
CA GLU A 22 9.17 -7.84 11.35
C GLU A 22 8.99 -6.40 10.85
N ALA A 23 7.76 -5.87 10.89
CA ALA A 23 7.51 -4.48 10.52
C ALA A 23 8.16 -3.48 11.49
N ALA A 24 8.15 -3.77 12.78
CA ALA A 24 8.80 -2.92 13.78
C ALA A 24 10.33 -2.88 13.59
N GLU A 25 10.95 -4.04 13.37
CA GLU A 25 12.38 -4.17 13.09
C GLU A 25 12.77 -3.41 11.83
N GLU A 26 12.05 -3.63 10.73
CA GLU A 26 12.37 -3.01 9.45
C GLU A 26 12.17 -1.50 9.45
N ILE A 27 11.04 -1.04 10.00
CA ILE A 27 10.64 0.37 9.91
C ILE A 27 11.33 1.22 10.97
N CYS A 28 11.48 0.70 12.19
CA CYS A 28 11.95 1.49 13.31
C CYS A 28 13.48 1.44 13.53
N SER A 29 14.19 0.49 12.89
CA SER A 29 15.64 0.32 13.09
C SER A 29 16.44 1.20 12.15
N PHE A 30 16.74 2.39 12.60
CA PHE A 30 17.66 3.34 11.95
C PHE A 30 18.22 4.30 13.00
N ASP A 31 19.21 5.11 12.65
CA ASP A 31 19.79 6.13 13.55
C ASP A 31 20.08 5.60 14.97
N GLY A 32 20.93 4.58 15.06
CA GLY A 32 21.40 4.04 16.32
C GLY A 32 20.52 2.97 16.97
N LEU A 33 19.32 2.72 16.48
CA LEU A 33 18.50 1.58 16.91
C LEU A 33 18.70 0.41 15.93
N VAL A 34 19.25 -0.71 16.41
CA VAL A 34 19.50 -1.91 15.61
C VAL A 34 18.34 -2.91 15.72
N PRO A 35 18.06 -3.71 14.68
CA PRO A 35 16.94 -4.67 14.66
C PRO A 35 16.96 -5.63 15.84
N ASP A 36 18.11 -6.17 16.20
CA ASP A 36 18.27 -7.19 17.24
C ASP A 36 17.79 -6.74 18.64
N LEU A 37 17.69 -5.43 18.87
CA LEU A 37 17.20 -4.88 20.14
C LEU A 37 15.68 -4.70 20.16
N VAL A 38 15.01 -4.72 19.00
CA VAL A 38 13.61 -4.32 18.90
C VAL A 38 12.71 -5.24 19.70
N LEU A 39 12.90 -6.54 19.62
CA LEU A 39 12.09 -7.52 20.37
C LEU A 39 12.16 -7.26 21.89
N ASP A 40 13.36 -7.15 22.45
CA ASP A 40 13.55 -6.90 23.89
C ASP A 40 12.91 -5.57 24.32
N LEU A 41 12.98 -4.56 23.47
CA LEU A 41 12.39 -3.25 23.73
C LEU A 41 10.87 -3.29 23.65
N LEU A 42 10.29 -4.05 22.70
CA LEU A 42 8.84 -4.28 22.60
C LEU A 42 8.33 -4.96 23.87
N ASP A 43 9.01 -6.00 24.37
CA ASP A 43 8.63 -6.72 25.58
C ASP A 43 8.65 -5.78 26.81
N ARG A 44 9.66 -4.90 26.92
CA ARG A 44 9.71 -3.90 27.97
C ARG A 44 8.59 -2.85 27.88
N LEU A 45 8.20 -2.46 26.66
CA LEU A 45 7.10 -1.53 26.43
C LEU A 45 5.75 -2.17 26.74
N VAL A 46 5.58 -3.46 26.46
CA VAL A 46 4.41 -4.25 26.85
C VAL A 46 4.32 -4.38 28.37
N ALA A 47 5.42 -4.72 29.04
CA ALA A 47 5.47 -4.80 30.52
C ALA A 47 5.12 -3.47 31.21
N LYS A 48 5.32 -2.34 30.53
CA LYS A 48 4.96 -0.98 30.99
C LYS A 48 3.57 -0.53 30.52
N SER A 49 2.78 -1.41 29.89
CA SER A 49 1.45 -1.13 29.36
C SER A 49 1.42 0.04 28.34
N ILE A 50 2.54 0.28 27.65
CA ILE A 50 2.66 1.26 26.57
C ILE A 50 2.20 0.63 25.25
N LEU A 51 2.46 -0.67 25.10
CA LEU A 51 1.99 -1.50 24.01
C LEU A 51 1.03 -2.55 24.54
N LEU A 52 0.05 -2.87 23.73
CA LEU A 52 -0.83 -4.01 23.89
C LEU A 52 -0.44 -5.10 22.90
N THR A 53 -0.57 -6.35 23.31
CA THR A 53 -0.38 -7.51 22.44
C THR A 53 -1.72 -8.11 22.06
N GLU A 54 -1.85 -8.46 20.80
CA GLU A 54 -3.00 -9.19 20.25
C GLU A 54 -2.48 -10.48 19.60
N ARG A 55 -3.17 -11.59 19.85
CA ARG A 55 -2.86 -12.85 19.17
C ARG A 55 -3.82 -13.04 18.01
N ASN A 56 -3.26 -13.23 16.83
CA ASN A 56 -4.00 -13.59 15.63
C ASN A 56 -3.48 -14.97 15.14
N GLY A 57 -4.12 -16.04 15.61
CA GLY A 57 -3.57 -17.39 15.47
C GLY A 57 -2.28 -17.56 16.25
N GLU A 58 -1.21 -18.00 15.58
CA GLU A 58 0.12 -18.15 16.18
C GLU A 58 0.95 -16.84 16.19
N ALA A 59 0.53 -15.84 15.40
CA ALA A 59 1.25 -14.58 15.28
C ALA A 59 0.91 -13.62 16.43
N VAL A 60 1.94 -13.03 17.02
CA VAL A 60 1.82 -11.93 17.97
C VAL A 60 1.86 -10.61 17.21
N ARG A 61 0.89 -9.75 17.48
CA ARG A 61 0.86 -8.39 16.97
C ARG A 61 0.86 -7.41 18.14
N TYR A 62 1.44 -6.25 17.90
CA TYR A 62 1.57 -5.17 18.87
C TYR A 62 0.70 -3.99 18.44
N ARG A 63 0.17 -3.24 19.39
CA ARG A 63 -0.62 -2.04 19.13
C ARG A 63 -0.39 -0.99 20.22
N GLN A 64 -0.32 0.27 19.80
CA GLN A 64 -0.38 1.41 20.72
C GLN A 64 -1.83 1.88 20.93
N LEU A 65 -2.11 2.37 22.13
CA LEU A 65 -3.31 3.17 22.35
C LEU A 65 -3.19 4.50 21.58
N MET A 66 -4.31 5.01 21.07
CA MET A 66 -4.33 6.23 20.24
C MET A 66 -3.64 7.43 20.91
N THR A 67 -3.95 7.68 22.17
CA THR A 67 -3.35 8.77 22.95
C THR A 67 -1.84 8.62 23.15
N VAL A 68 -1.38 7.38 23.32
CA VAL A 68 0.06 7.06 23.47
C VAL A 68 0.79 7.24 22.14
N ARG A 69 0.13 6.88 21.04
CA ARG A 69 0.64 7.04 19.68
C ARG A 69 0.78 8.53 19.31
N GLU A 70 -0.27 9.32 19.50
CA GLU A 70 -0.28 10.76 19.23
C GLU A 70 0.82 11.47 20.02
N TYR A 71 0.92 11.19 21.32
CA TYR A 71 1.96 11.74 22.16
C TYR A 71 3.39 11.32 21.74
N GLY A 72 3.56 10.13 21.16
CA GLY A 72 4.82 9.67 20.58
C GLY A 72 5.15 10.43 19.27
N ALA A 73 4.15 10.60 18.40
CA ALA A 73 4.30 11.29 17.14
C ALA A 73 4.72 12.76 17.32
N ASP A 74 4.14 13.47 18.29
CA ASP A 74 4.46 14.87 18.61
C ASP A 74 5.92 15.09 19.05
N ARG A 75 6.65 14.02 19.36
CA ARG A 75 8.04 14.07 19.80
C ARG A 75 9.06 13.73 18.73
N LEU A 76 8.60 13.29 17.59
CA LEU A 76 9.46 13.09 16.43
C LEU A 76 9.80 14.45 15.81
N ASN A 77 11.06 14.67 15.49
CA ASN A 77 11.43 15.80 14.64
C ASN A 77 11.00 15.52 13.18
N ASP A 78 10.83 16.56 12.39
CA ASP A 78 10.29 16.47 11.03
C ASP A 78 11.11 15.53 10.11
N GLY A 79 12.43 15.54 10.24
CA GLY A 79 13.31 14.67 9.46
C GLY A 79 13.10 13.19 9.81
N ALA A 80 13.10 12.84 11.09
CA ALA A 80 12.85 11.49 11.55
C ALA A 80 11.40 11.03 11.20
N ALA A 81 10.42 11.92 11.32
CA ALA A 81 9.04 11.61 10.95
C ALA A 81 8.88 11.32 9.45
N THR A 82 9.56 12.07 8.59
CA THR A 82 9.55 11.86 7.13
C THR A 82 10.22 10.55 6.76
N GLU A 83 11.41 10.28 7.30
CA GLU A 83 12.12 9.01 7.06
C GLU A 83 11.30 7.81 7.55
N LEU A 84 10.71 7.91 8.73
CA LEU A 84 9.88 6.87 9.30
C LEU A 84 8.66 6.55 8.41
N ARG A 85 7.98 7.57 7.89
CA ARG A 85 6.84 7.39 6.99
C ARG A 85 7.26 6.79 5.65
N ARG A 86 8.45 7.15 5.14
CA ARG A 86 9.01 6.55 3.93
C ARG A 86 9.28 5.07 4.14
N ARG A 87 9.93 4.68 5.23
CA ARG A 87 10.19 3.28 5.59
C ARG A 87 8.89 2.49 5.78
N HIS A 88 7.92 3.09 6.44
CA HIS A 88 6.58 2.49 6.59
C HIS A 88 5.94 2.22 5.23
N ARG A 89 5.93 3.21 4.34
CA ARG A 89 5.43 3.05 2.98
C ARG A 89 6.18 1.95 2.22
N ASP A 90 7.52 1.95 2.26
CA ASP A 90 8.33 0.97 1.52
C ASP A 90 8.09 -0.46 2.01
N CYS A 91 7.95 -0.66 3.31
CA CYS A 91 7.60 -1.94 3.90
C CYS A 91 6.24 -2.43 3.39
N PHE A 92 5.20 -1.62 3.49
CA PHE A 92 3.84 -2.03 3.08
C PHE A 92 3.68 -2.11 1.56
N LEU A 93 4.39 -1.31 0.77
CA LEU A 93 4.48 -1.46 -0.68
C LEU A 93 5.08 -2.82 -1.06
N ARG A 94 6.23 -3.17 -0.51
CA ARG A 94 6.87 -4.46 -0.78
C ARG A 94 5.98 -5.64 -0.37
N ARG A 95 5.31 -5.57 0.79
CA ARG A 95 4.35 -6.59 1.24
C ARG A 95 3.17 -6.74 0.28
N ALA A 96 2.65 -5.63 -0.25
CA ALA A 96 1.59 -5.65 -1.24
C ALA A 96 2.06 -6.22 -2.58
N GLU A 97 3.25 -5.88 -3.04
CA GLU A 97 3.87 -6.44 -4.25
C GLU A 97 4.11 -7.95 -4.12
N THR A 98 4.64 -8.41 -2.98
CA THR A 98 4.79 -9.85 -2.68
C THR A 98 3.46 -10.58 -2.71
N MET A 99 2.38 -9.97 -2.21
CA MET A 99 1.04 -10.56 -2.29
C MET A 99 0.61 -10.78 -3.75
N VAL A 100 0.90 -9.84 -4.63
CA VAL A 100 0.60 -9.96 -6.06
C VAL A 100 1.38 -11.12 -6.69
N GLU A 101 2.68 -11.22 -6.41
CA GLU A 101 3.53 -12.30 -6.93
C GLU A 101 3.05 -13.68 -6.45
N GLN A 102 2.55 -13.77 -5.23
CA GLN A 102 2.10 -15.00 -4.60
C GLN A 102 0.60 -15.29 -4.82
N TRP A 103 -0.13 -14.42 -5.55
CA TRP A 103 -1.57 -14.53 -5.72
C TRP A 103 -2.04 -15.87 -6.29
N SER A 104 -1.30 -16.42 -7.24
CA SER A 104 -1.64 -17.69 -7.91
C SER A 104 -0.99 -18.92 -7.24
N THR A 105 -0.56 -18.81 -5.99
CA THR A 105 0.06 -19.93 -5.24
C THR A 105 -0.91 -20.53 -4.22
N PRO A 106 -0.63 -21.74 -3.69
CA PRO A 106 -1.42 -22.33 -2.61
C PRO A 106 -1.50 -21.49 -1.33
N ARG A 107 -0.62 -20.50 -1.18
CA ARG A 107 -0.57 -19.58 -0.03
C ARG A 107 -1.50 -18.38 -0.16
N GLN A 108 -2.29 -18.27 -1.23
CA GLN A 108 -3.20 -17.15 -1.48
C GLN A 108 -4.04 -16.77 -0.25
N GLY A 109 -4.61 -17.75 0.45
CA GLY A 109 -5.44 -17.51 1.64
C GLY A 109 -4.71 -16.80 2.78
N GLU A 110 -3.44 -17.15 3.02
CA GLU A 110 -2.60 -16.47 4.03
C GLU A 110 -2.37 -15.00 3.66
N PHE A 111 -2.07 -14.72 2.39
CA PHE A 111 -1.84 -13.37 1.91
C PHE A 111 -3.09 -12.50 1.96
N ILE A 112 -4.26 -13.05 1.66
CA ILE A 112 -5.55 -12.35 1.80
C ILE A 112 -5.79 -11.95 3.26
N LEU A 113 -5.62 -12.88 4.20
CA LEU A 113 -5.79 -12.59 5.64
C LEU A 113 -4.79 -11.53 6.11
N ARG A 114 -3.53 -11.64 5.69
CA ARG A 114 -2.50 -10.64 6.00
C ARG A 114 -2.86 -9.26 5.44
N ALA A 115 -3.29 -9.18 4.18
CA ALA A 115 -3.69 -7.94 3.55
C ALA A 115 -4.84 -7.24 4.30
N ARG A 116 -5.85 -8.01 4.74
CA ARG A 116 -6.96 -7.49 5.56
C ARG A 116 -6.47 -6.93 6.90
N THR A 117 -5.59 -7.65 7.57
CA THR A 117 -5.02 -7.23 8.85
C THR A 117 -4.15 -5.97 8.71
N GLU A 118 -3.40 -5.86 7.61
CA GLU A 118 -2.47 -4.76 7.33
C GLU A 118 -3.11 -3.58 6.57
N ARG A 119 -4.40 -3.69 6.21
CA ARG A 119 -5.10 -2.65 5.48
C ARG A 119 -4.95 -1.25 6.09
N PRO A 120 -5.11 -1.02 7.42
CA PRO A 120 -4.94 0.33 7.97
C PRO A 120 -3.55 0.91 7.72
N ASN A 121 -2.50 0.07 7.79
CA ASN A 121 -1.13 0.49 7.52
C ASN A 121 -0.93 0.80 6.02
N SER A 122 -1.46 -0.04 5.13
CA SER A 122 -1.40 0.18 3.68
C SER A 122 -2.12 1.47 3.27
N MET A 123 -3.28 1.75 3.87
CA MET A 123 -4.03 3.00 3.61
C MET A 123 -3.29 4.23 4.10
N ALA A 124 -2.68 4.17 5.30
CA ALA A 124 -1.87 5.28 5.80
C ALA A 124 -0.63 5.54 4.93
N ALA A 125 0.03 4.48 4.45
CA ALA A 125 1.14 4.57 3.53
C ALA A 125 0.72 5.22 2.19
N LEU A 126 -0.41 4.80 1.63
CA LEU A 126 -0.95 5.35 0.39
C LEU A 126 -1.34 6.82 0.54
N GLN A 127 -2.07 7.16 1.61
CA GLN A 127 -2.47 8.53 1.92
C GLN A 127 -1.26 9.46 2.04
N TRP A 128 -0.24 9.03 2.77
CA TRP A 128 0.98 9.82 2.92
C TRP A 128 1.70 10.02 1.58
N SER A 129 1.81 8.97 0.78
CA SER A 129 2.51 9.02 -0.51
C SER A 129 1.83 9.96 -1.50
N VAL A 130 0.50 9.94 -1.58
CA VAL A 130 -0.27 10.86 -2.44
C VAL A 130 -0.12 12.31 -1.98
N ALA A 131 -0.05 12.54 -0.67
CA ALA A 131 0.06 13.89 -0.11
C ALA A 131 1.50 14.45 -0.11
N THR A 132 2.51 13.63 -0.45
CA THR A 132 3.92 14.03 -0.34
C THR A 132 4.51 14.28 -1.74
N PRO A 133 4.99 15.50 -2.03
CA PRO A 133 5.63 15.80 -3.30
C PRO A 133 6.79 14.85 -3.62
N GLY A 134 6.83 14.35 -4.85
CA GLY A 134 7.84 13.42 -5.33
C GLY A 134 7.59 11.94 -5.04
N GLU A 135 6.54 11.60 -4.28
CA GLU A 135 6.23 10.20 -3.90
C GLU A 135 5.11 9.56 -4.75
N ILE A 136 4.63 10.25 -5.79
CA ILE A 136 3.47 9.81 -6.58
C ILE A 136 3.69 8.44 -7.27
N ASN A 137 4.90 8.15 -7.75
CA ASN A 137 5.21 6.85 -8.36
C ASN A 137 5.10 5.71 -7.34
N ALA A 138 5.51 5.94 -6.10
CA ALA A 138 5.34 4.96 -5.03
C ALA A 138 3.87 4.80 -4.63
N ALA A 139 3.09 5.89 -4.62
CA ALA A 139 1.65 5.85 -4.43
C ALA A 139 0.96 5.01 -5.51
N ALA A 140 1.31 5.22 -6.78
CA ALA A 140 0.79 4.45 -7.90
C ALA A 140 1.11 2.96 -7.78
N ARG A 141 2.36 2.61 -7.49
CA ARG A 141 2.77 1.22 -7.27
C ARG A 141 1.98 0.58 -6.14
N LEU A 142 1.79 1.27 -5.01
CA LEU A 142 1.04 0.74 -3.87
C LEU A 142 -0.45 0.55 -4.22
N ALA A 143 -1.10 1.54 -4.86
CA ALA A 143 -2.49 1.43 -5.29
C ALA A 143 -2.71 0.27 -6.27
N VAL A 144 -1.76 0.07 -7.20
CA VAL A 144 -1.75 -1.05 -8.15
C VAL A 144 -1.50 -2.39 -7.46
N ALA A 145 -0.58 -2.45 -6.50
CA ALA A 145 -0.28 -3.67 -5.75
C ALA A 145 -1.47 -4.13 -4.88
N LEU A 146 -2.31 -3.19 -4.44
CA LEU A 146 -3.53 -3.49 -3.69
C LEU A 146 -4.73 -3.94 -4.57
N ARG A 147 -4.56 -4.12 -5.90
CA ARG A 147 -5.66 -4.43 -6.83
C ARG A 147 -6.50 -5.65 -6.44
N HIS A 148 -5.88 -6.69 -5.94
CA HIS A 148 -6.61 -7.87 -5.48
C HIS A 148 -7.41 -7.60 -4.22
N HIS A 149 -6.93 -6.73 -3.34
CA HIS A 149 -7.70 -6.26 -2.19
C HIS A 149 -8.91 -5.44 -2.60
N TRP A 150 -8.77 -4.54 -3.59
CA TRP A 150 -9.90 -3.79 -4.13
C TRP A 150 -11.00 -4.69 -4.67
N VAL A 151 -10.62 -5.70 -5.43
CA VAL A 151 -11.55 -6.57 -6.15
C VAL A 151 -12.09 -7.69 -5.27
N SER A 152 -11.21 -8.47 -4.62
CA SER A 152 -11.60 -9.69 -3.93
C SER A 152 -12.25 -9.45 -2.57
N ASP A 153 -11.93 -8.32 -1.92
CA ASP A 153 -12.50 -7.94 -0.63
C ASP A 153 -13.69 -6.96 -0.76
N GLY A 154 -14.07 -6.60 -1.98
CA GLY A 154 -15.24 -5.74 -2.25
C GLY A 154 -15.00 -4.24 -2.04
N TYR A 155 -13.76 -3.78 -2.02
CA TYR A 155 -13.39 -2.37 -1.87
C TYR A 155 -13.28 -1.63 -3.21
N LEU A 156 -14.12 -1.95 -4.20
CA LEU A 156 -14.06 -1.35 -5.55
C LEU A 156 -14.13 0.18 -5.53
N SER A 157 -15.06 0.75 -4.75
CA SER A 157 -15.22 2.22 -4.68
C SER A 157 -14.00 2.90 -4.02
N GLU A 158 -13.40 2.27 -3.01
CA GLU A 158 -12.18 2.78 -2.40
C GLU A 158 -10.98 2.65 -3.35
N GLY A 159 -10.86 1.52 -4.03
CA GLY A 159 -9.85 1.30 -5.07
C GLY A 159 -9.93 2.34 -6.18
N ARG A 160 -11.15 2.60 -6.68
CA ARG A 160 -11.43 3.64 -7.66
C ARG A 160 -10.98 5.01 -7.16
N PHE A 161 -11.42 5.39 -5.95
CA PHE A 161 -11.08 6.66 -5.34
C PHE A 161 -9.56 6.89 -5.25
N TRP A 162 -8.80 5.90 -4.81
CA TRP A 162 -7.36 6.04 -4.66
C TRP A 162 -6.62 6.07 -6.02
N LEU A 163 -7.05 5.24 -6.97
CA LEU A 163 -6.46 5.20 -8.31
C LEU A 163 -6.74 6.50 -9.07
N ASP A 164 -7.96 7.01 -9.02
CA ASP A 164 -8.32 8.31 -9.64
C ASP A 164 -7.51 9.45 -9.03
N ARG A 165 -7.35 9.44 -7.69
CA ARG A 165 -6.57 10.45 -6.99
C ARG A 165 -5.08 10.40 -7.37
N VAL A 166 -4.51 9.20 -7.46
CA VAL A 166 -3.13 8.99 -7.93
C VAL A 166 -2.97 9.50 -9.36
N LEU A 167 -3.89 9.17 -10.25
CA LEU A 167 -3.84 9.59 -11.64
C LEU A 167 -3.98 11.11 -11.80
N GLY A 168 -4.76 11.75 -10.95
CA GLY A 168 -4.93 13.21 -10.92
C GLY A 168 -3.68 14.00 -10.48
N GLU A 169 -2.74 13.35 -9.79
CA GLU A 169 -1.47 13.97 -9.37
C GLU A 169 -0.35 13.82 -10.44
N TYR A 170 -0.60 13.07 -11.51
CA TYR A 170 0.30 13.06 -12.66
C TYR A 170 0.00 14.27 -13.56
N ASP A 171 0.91 15.23 -13.56
CA ASP A 171 0.92 16.35 -14.50
C ASP A 171 1.11 15.84 -15.95
N ASP A 172 1.08 16.77 -16.93
CA ASP A 172 1.46 16.55 -18.35
C ASP A 172 2.95 16.17 -18.52
N THR A 173 3.49 15.44 -17.52
CA THR A 173 4.88 14.96 -17.49
C THR A 173 5.06 13.77 -18.44
N PRO A 174 6.31 13.46 -18.82
CA PRO A 174 6.60 12.34 -19.70
C PRO A 174 5.98 11.04 -19.17
N GLU A 175 5.53 10.21 -20.10
CA GLU A 175 4.88 8.93 -19.83
C GLU A 175 5.64 8.10 -18.79
N ARG A 176 4.92 7.58 -17.84
CA ARG A 176 5.47 6.78 -16.74
C ARG A 176 4.79 5.42 -16.70
N ARG A 177 5.57 4.38 -16.49
CA ARG A 177 5.06 3.01 -16.37
C ARG A 177 4.08 2.86 -15.21
N GLU A 178 4.35 3.51 -14.10
CA GLU A 178 3.48 3.52 -12.91
C GLU A 178 2.11 4.13 -13.22
N ARG A 179 2.07 5.20 -14.02
CA ARG A 179 0.82 5.79 -14.51
C ARG A 179 0.05 4.80 -15.39
N GLY A 180 0.72 4.16 -16.35
CA GLY A 180 0.12 3.14 -17.19
C GLY A 180 -0.44 1.96 -16.38
N SER A 181 0.29 1.54 -15.34
CA SER A 181 -0.17 0.49 -14.43
C SER A 181 -1.41 0.89 -13.65
N ALA A 182 -1.51 2.13 -13.17
CA ALA A 182 -2.70 2.63 -12.49
C ALA A 182 -3.91 2.70 -13.44
N LEU A 183 -3.70 3.08 -14.70
CA LEU A 183 -4.76 3.17 -15.72
C LEU A 183 -5.44 1.84 -16.02
N TRP A 184 -4.69 0.75 -16.21
CA TRP A 184 -5.34 -0.54 -16.48
C TRP A 184 -6.04 -1.10 -15.23
N VAL A 185 -5.51 -0.84 -14.01
CA VAL A 185 -6.17 -1.28 -12.78
C VAL A 185 -7.47 -0.52 -12.54
N VAL A 186 -7.48 0.81 -12.72
CA VAL A 186 -8.73 1.59 -12.58
C VAL A 186 -9.74 1.23 -13.65
N ALA A 187 -9.31 0.92 -14.88
CA ALA A 187 -10.18 0.40 -15.92
C ALA A 187 -10.86 -0.91 -15.48
N TRP A 188 -10.08 -1.85 -14.95
CA TRP A 188 -10.62 -3.10 -14.40
C TRP A 188 -11.67 -2.84 -13.31
N VAL A 189 -11.34 -1.99 -12.32
CA VAL A 189 -12.26 -1.63 -11.23
C VAL A 189 -13.54 -0.99 -11.80
N SER A 190 -13.42 -0.08 -12.76
CA SER A 190 -14.55 0.59 -13.40
C SER A 190 -15.47 -0.38 -14.13
N LEU A 191 -14.90 -1.32 -14.89
CA LEU A 191 -15.65 -2.37 -15.57
C LEU A 191 -16.45 -3.24 -14.59
N LEU A 192 -15.86 -3.60 -13.45
CA LEU A 192 -16.55 -4.36 -12.40
C LEU A 192 -17.65 -3.57 -11.71
N GLN A 193 -17.57 -2.24 -11.72
CA GLN A 193 -18.61 -1.34 -11.23
C GLN A 193 -19.73 -1.09 -12.26
N GLY A 194 -19.57 -1.59 -13.49
CA GLY A 194 -20.50 -1.35 -14.60
C GLY A 194 -20.32 0.01 -15.28
N ASP A 195 -19.28 0.75 -14.94
CA ASP A 195 -18.91 2.02 -15.58
C ASP A 195 -18.04 1.74 -16.81
N HIS A 196 -18.72 1.27 -17.86
CA HIS A 196 -18.05 0.83 -19.10
C HIS A 196 -17.44 1.99 -19.87
N GLU A 197 -18.04 3.19 -19.81
CA GLU A 197 -17.55 4.38 -20.49
C GLU A 197 -16.18 4.79 -19.90
N ALA A 198 -16.10 4.98 -18.60
CA ALA A 198 -14.85 5.30 -17.94
C ALA A 198 -13.79 4.19 -18.12
N GLY A 199 -14.22 2.92 -18.07
CA GLY A 199 -13.33 1.79 -18.32
C GLY A 199 -12.68 1.85 -19.71
N ALA A 200 -13.44 2.18 -20.75
CA ALA A 200 -12.93 2.33 -22.11
C ALA A 200 -11.96 3.52 -22.23
N GLU A 201 -12.26 4.66 -21.59
CA GLU A 201 -11.40 5.83 -21.59
C GLU A 201 -10.04 5.54 -20.95
N TYR A 202 -10.03 4.88 -19.78
CA TYR A 202 -8.79 4.48 -19.10
C TYR A 202 -7.98 3.48 -19.93
N LEU A 203 -8.61 2.54 -20.62
CA LEU A 203 -7.90 1.59 -21.49
C LEU A 203 -7.30 2.29 -22.72
N ALA A 204 -8.01 3.23 -23.33
CA ALA A 204 -7.49 4.03 -24.43
C ALA A 204 -6.26 4.84 -24.01
N GLU A 205 -6.32 5.45 -22.85
CA GLU A 205 -5.19 6.20 -22.27
C GLU A 205 -4.03 5.27 -21.90
N CYS A 206 -4.30 4.10 -21.31
CA CYS A 206 -3.26 3.10 -21.00
C CYS A 206 -2.55 2.65 -22.27
N ARG A 207 -3.27 2.41 -23.37
CA ARG A 207 -2.69 2.04 -24.67
C ARG A 207 -1.77 3.13 -25.20
N ARG A 208 -2.19 4.40 -25.09
CA ARG A 208 -1.37 5.56 -25.48
C ARG A 208 -0.06 5.60 -24.69
N VAL A 209 -0.12 5.47 -23.37
CA VAL A 209 1.05 5.43 -22.48
C VAL A 209 1.97 4.26 -22.82
N ALA A 210 1.40 3.05 -22.96
CA ALA A 210 2.16 1.83 -23.26
C ALA A 210 2.88 1.93 -24.61
N THR A 211 2.22 2.47 -25.63
CA THR A 211 2.79 2.67 -26.95
C THR A 211 3.94 3.69 -26.91
N ALA A 212 3.75 4.81 -26.21
CA ALA A 212 4.78 5.84 -26.06
C ALA A 212 6.04 5.33 -25.34
N LEU A 213 5.86 4.40 -24.38
CA LEU A 213 6.96 3.76 -23.66
C LEU A 213 7.58 2.56 -24.39
N GLY A 214 6.89 1.98 -25.38
CA GLY A 214 7.25 0.70 -25.95
C GLY A 214 7.17 -0.45 -24.94
N ASP A 215 6.20 -0.38 -24.00
CA ASP A 215 6.04 -1.37 -22.91
C ASP A 215 5.02 -2.45 -23.31
N ASP A 216 5.54 -3.58 -23.79
CA ASP A 216 4.72 -4.73 -24.21
C ASP A 216 3.89 -5.33 -23.08
N GLY A 217 4.37 -5.22 -21.83
CA GLY A 217 3.63 -5.70 -20.67
C GLY A 217 2.38 -4.86 -20.38
N LEU A 218 2.49 -3.55 -20.48
CA LEU A 218 1.33 -2.66 -20.39
C LEU A 218 0.37 -2.84 -21.56
N LEU A 219 0.89 -3.04 -22.77
CA LEU A 219 0.06 -3.36 -23.93
C LEU A 219 -0.72 -4.66 -23.73
N ALA A 220 -0.06 -5.71 -23.24
CA ALA A 220 -0.74 -6.98 -22.95
C ALA A 220 -1.87 -6.84 -21.92
N HIS A 221 -1.67 -6.06 -20.86
CA HIS A 221 -2.74 -5.75 -19.91
C HIS A 221 -3.87 -4.97 -20.56
N THR A 222 -3.55 -3.98 -21.38
CA THR A 222 -4.56 -3.17 -22.09
C THR A 222 -5.42 -4.04 -23.02
N GLU A 223 -4.78 -4.89 -23.82
CA GLU A 223 -5.49 -5.79 -24.75
C GLU A 223 -6.37 -6.81 -23.99
N HIS A 224 -5.84 -7.39 -22.91
CA HIS A 224 -6.59 -8.32 -22.08
C HIS A 224 -7.90 -7.68 -21.55
N TRP A 225 -7.81 -6.48 -20.97
CA TRP A 225 -8.98 -5.80 -20.43
C TRP A 225 -9.89 -5.21 -21.51
N SER A 226 -9.35 -4.83 -22.67
CA SER A 226 -10.17 -4.42 -23.83
C SER A 226 -10.99 -5.58 -24.38
N CYS A 227 -10.43 -6.78 -24.44
CA CYS A 227 -11.16 -7.98 -24.81
C CYS A 227 -12.30 -8.28 -23.84
N LEU A 228 -12.07 -8.19 -22.54
CA LEU A 228 -13.10 -8.36 -21.52
C LEU A 228 -14.17 -7.26 -21.62
N TYR A 229 -13.78 -6.02 -21.88
CA TYR A 229 -14.72 -4.93 -22.15
C TYR A 229 -15.68 -5.28 -23.30
N GLY A 230 -15.15 -5.75 -24.44
CA GLY A 230 -15.98 -6.20 -25.57
C GLY A 230 -16.99 -7.28 -25.19
N ILE A 231 -16.59 -8.23 -24.33
CA ILE A 231 -17.49 -9.27 -23.81
C ILE A 231 -18.59 -8.66 -22.93
N PHE A 232 -18.26 -7.74 -22.02
CA PHE A 232 -19.24 -7.09 -21.12
C PHE A 232 -20.23 -6.19 -21.86
N THR A 233 -19.80 -5.55 -22.93
CA THR A 233 -20.65 -4.63 -23.71
C THR A 233 -21.35 -5.30 -24.89
N GLY A 234 -20.99 -6.54 -25.24
CA GLY A 234 -21.47 -7.24 -26.42
C GLY A 234 -20.88 -6.74 -27.75
N ASP A 235 -19.84 -5.91 -27.69
CA ASP A 235 -19.10 -5.42 -28.86
C ASP A 235 -17.83 -6.26 -29.04
N LEU A 236 -17.92 -7.28 -29.89
CA LEU A 236 -16.83 -8.19 -30.24
C LEU A 236 -16.03 -7.74 -31.46
N SER A 237 -16.23 -6.51 -31.94
CA SER A 237 -15.61 -5.97 -33.14
C SER A 237 -14.29 -5.21 -32.93
N SER A 238 -13.77 -5.18 -31.71
CA SER A 238 -12.55 -4.47 -31.35
C SER A 238 -11.28 -5.35 -31.36
#